data_98ae469fcb7f4724620acf6ca00a34c5
#
_entry.id   98ae469fcb7f4724620acf6ca00a34c5
#
_cell.length_a   1.000
_cell.length_b   1.000
_cell.length_c   1.000
_cell.angle_alpha   90.00
_cell.angle_beta   90.00
_cell.angle_gamma   90.00
#
_symmetry.space_group_name_H-M   'P 1'
#
loop_
_entity.id
_entity.type
_entity.pdbx_description
1 polymer ?
#
loop_
_entity_poly.entity_id
_entity_poly.type
_entity_poly.pdbx_seq_one_letter_code
_entity_poly.pdbx_strand_id
1 'polypeptide(L)'
;MENDKDKNSYVKTKITATLLELLKEKELDKISISEITVKAEVSRISFYRNYENKEDIIKEYISLTINEWNKKHHKTSERSDDEMLGDMFSYITEYKDFFLLLKDRKLFYLIKDFIIAGLGPKAEYPNFTAYTAAFIANGIYGWIEEWFKRGMQESGEEMTKLLKNRNL
;
A
#
# COMPACT_ATOMS: atom_id res chain seq x y z
N MET A 1 14.58 -2.96 -26.98
CA MET A 1 13.74 -3.51 -25.90
C MET A 1 14.20 -3.06 -24.50
N GLU A 2 15.48 -3.02 -24.16
CA GLU A 2 16.00 -2.55 -22.86
C GLU A 2 15.74 -1.04 -22.64
N ASN A 3 16.01 -0.24 -23.65
CA ASN A 3 15.82 1.23 -23.63
C ASN A 3 14.34 1.67 -23.47
N ASP A 4 13.36 0.82 -23.79
CA ASP A 4 11.93 1.14 -23.69
C ASP A 4 11.40 0.84 -22.27
N LYS A 5 11.95 -0.17 -21.59
CA LYS A 5 11.65 -0.48 -20.18
C LYS A 5 12.21 0.60 -19.25
N ASP A 6 13.42 1.05 -19.48
CA ASP A 6 14.07 2.11 -18.69
C ASP A 6 13.32 3.44 -18.84
N LYS A 7 12.92 3.78 -20.06
CA LYS A 7 12.13 4.98 -20.33
C LYS A 7 10.75 4.94 -19.66
N ASN A 8 10.10 3.77 -19.67
CA ASN A 8 8.79 3.60 -19.02
C ASN A 8 8.90 3.67 -17.49
N SER A 9 9.94 3.07 -16.91
CA SER A 9 10.24 3.16 -15.47
C SER A 9 10.47 4.61 -15.04
N TYR A 10 11.23 5.37 -15.82
CA TYR A 10 11.47 6.80 -15.57
C TYR A 10 10.15 7.60 -15.57
N VAL A 11 9.27 7.37 -16.56
CA VAL A 11 7.96 8.03 -16.64
C VAL A 11 7.11 7.72 -15.42
N LYS A 12 7.04 6.47 -15.00
CA LYS A 12 6.31 6.05 -13.80
C LYS A 12 6.84 6.73 -12.54
N THR A 13 8.14 6.76 -12.36
CA THR A 13 8.78 7.42 -11.21
C THR A 13 8.43 8.91 -11.15
N LYS A 14 8.48 9.62 -12.29
CA LYS A 14 8.10 11.04 -12.36
C LYS A 14 6.63 11.27 -12.00
N ILE A 15 5.73 10.47 -12.56
CA ILE A 15 4.28 10.55 -12.28
C ILE A 15 4.01 10.30 -10.80
N THR A 16 4.58 9.25 -10.23
CA THR A 16 4.39 8.87 -8.81
C THR A 16 4.90 9.96 -7.87
N ALA A 17 6.14 10.42 -8.07
CA ALA A 17 6.72 11.48 -7.24
C ALA A 17 5.86 12.77 -7.30
N THR A 18 5.42 13.14 -8.50
CA THR A 18 4.56 14.32 -8.68
C THR A 18 3.22 14.17 -7.98
N LEU A 19 2.57 13.01 -8.08
CA LEU A 19 1.29 12.78 -7.38
C LEU A 19 1.46 12.84 -5.87
N LEU A 20 2.50 12.22 -5.31
CA LEU A 20 2.76 12.25 -3.87
C LEU A 20 3.03 13.67 -3.37
N GLU A 21 3.74 14.50 -4.13
CA GLU A 21 3.93 15.91 -3.80
C GLU A 21 2.61 16.69 -3.82
N LEU A 22 1.78 16.51 -4.85
CA LEU A 22 0.48 17.18 -4.94
C LEU A 22 -0.48 16.73 -3.82
N LEU A 23 -0.39 15.47 -3.41
CA LEU A 23 -1.18 14.95 -2.28
C LEU A 23 -0.79 15.60 -0.94
N LYS A 24 0.41 16.13 -0.77
CA LYS A 24 0.76 16.90 0.43
C LYS A 24 -0.07 18.20 0.54
N GLU A 25 -0.47 18.76 -0.57
CA GLU A 25 -1.16 20.05 -0.64
C GLU A 25 -2.70 19.91 -0.69
N LYS A 26 -3.23 18.90 -1.37
CA LYS A 26 -4.68 18.78 -1.64
C LYS A 26 -5.17 17.32 -1.77
N GLU A 27 -6.49 17.14 -1.69
CA GLU A 27 -7.14 15.83 -1.84
C GLU A 27 -7.03 15.33 -3.29
N LEU A 28 -7.08 13.99 -3.47
CA LEU A 28 -6.88 13.32 -4.76
C LEU A 28 -7.91 13.75 -5.82
N ASP A 29 -9.16 13.98 -5.43
CA ASP A 29 -10.23 14.44 -6.33
C ASP A 29 -9.95 15.82 -6.92
N LYS A 30 -9.21 16.68 -6.21
CA LYS A 30 -8.80 18.02 -6.63
C LYS A 30 -7.55 18.03 -7.52
N ILE A 31 -6.88 16.89 -7.69
CA ILE A 31 -5.72 16.76 -8.55
C ILE A 31 -6.16 16.28 -9.92
N SER A 32 -5.91 17.04 -10.98
CA SER A 32 -6.21 16.63 -12.35
C SER A 32 -5.04 15.86 -12.97
N ILE A 33 -5.36 14.94 -13.90
CA ILE A 33 -4.32 14.23 -14.69
C ILE A 33 -3.47 15.24 -15.50
N SER A 34 -4.08 16.31 -15.98
CA SER A 34 -3.33 17.38 -16.67
C SER A 34 -2.30 18.04 -15.77
N GLU A 35 -2.64 18.30 -14.53
CA GLU A 35 -1.71 18.87 -13.55
C GLU A 35 -0.56 17.91 -13.24
N ILE A 36 -0.86 16.62 -13.03
CA ILE A 36 0.19 15.61 -12.83
C ILE A 36 1.14 15.57 -14.03
N THR A 37 0.60 15.49 -15.25
CA THR A 37 1.41 15.34 -16.45
C THR A 37 2.27 16.57 -16.76
N VAL A 38 1.73 17.76 -16.54
CA VAL A 38 2.48 19.03 -16.72
C VAL A 38 3.62 19.11 -15.69
N LYS A 39 3.32 18.90 -14.41
CA LYS A 39 4.32 18.99 -13.33
C LYS A 39 5.37 17.87 -13.41
N ALA A 40 4.99 16.67 -13.88
CA ALA A 40 5.89 15.54 -14.11
C ALA A 40 6.70 15.64 -15.42
N GLU A 41 6.39 16.63 -16.27
CA GLU A 41 7.01 16.81 -17.60
C GLU A 41 6.83 15.58 -18.51
N VAL A 42 5.64 14.96 -18.46
CA VAL A 42 5.29 13.80 -19.30
C VAL A 42 4.06 14.08 -20.15
N SER A 43 3.89 13.35 -21.25
CA SER A 43 2.68 13.48 -22.06
C SER A 43 1.47 12.78 -21.42
N ARG A 44 0.25 13.26 -21.71
CA ARG A 44 -0.99 12.55 -21.31
C ARG A 44 -1.06 11.14 -21.91
N ILE A 45 -0.52 10.93 -23.10
CA ILE A 45 -0.43 9.61 -23.75
C ILE A 45 0.46 8.68 -22.90
N SER A 46 1.59 9.19 -22.39
CA SER A 46 2.47 8.43 -21.50
C SER A 46 1.80 8.11 -20.18
N PHE A 47 0.96 9.00 -19.66
CA PHE A 47 0.14 8.71 -18.46
C PHE A 47 -0.81 7.53 -18.72
N TYR A 48 -1.69 7.64 -19.72
CA TYR A 48 -2.70 6.61 -20.01
C TYR A 48 -2.14 5.29 -20.54
N ARG A 49 -0.89 5.27 -20.99
CA ARG A 49 -0.18 4.01 -21.28
C ARG A 49 0.16 3.23 -20.01
N ASN A 50 0.27 3.89 -18.87
CA ASN A 50 0.72 3.31 -17.61
C ASN A 50 -0.38 3.16 -16.56
N TYR A 51 -1.36 4.06 -16.55
CA TYR A 51 -2.38 4.17 -15.50
C TYR A 51 -3.73 4.51 -16.09
N GLU A 52 -4.78 3.86 -15.62
CA GLU A 52 -6.16 4.18 -16.01
C GLU A 52 -6.66 5.38 -15.20
N ASN A 53 -6.29 5.44 -13.92
CA ASN A 53 -6.71 6.49 -12.98
C ASN A 53 -5.57 6.84 -12.00
N LYS A 54 -5.82 7.79 -11.12
CA LYS A 54 -4.83 8.30 -10.16
C LYS A 54 -4.58 7.30 -9.01
N GLU A 55 -5.60 6.55 -8.62
CA GLU A 55 -5.50 5.52 -7.58
C GLU A 55 -4.53 4.40 -7.96
N ASP A 56 -4.44 4.05 -9.26
CA ASP A 56 -3.52 3.02 -9.76
C ASP A 56 -2.06 3.36 -9.50
N ILE A 57 -1.71 4.65 -9.51
CA ILE A 57 -0.37 5.14 -9.18
C ILE A 57 -0.05 4.80 -7.72
N ILE A 58 -1.01 5.04 -6.81
CA ILE A 58 -0.84 4.77 -5.37
C ILE A 58 -0.75 3.27 -5.11
N LYS A 59 -1.61 2.47 -5.74
CA LYS A 59 -1.61 1.01 -5.64
C LYS A 59 -0.29 0.42 -6.13
N GLU A 60 0.22 0.90 -7.27
CA GLU A 60 1.52 0.47 -7.77
C GLU A 60 2.65 0.87 -6.81
N TYR A 61 2.62 2.09 -6.26
CA TYR A 61 3.61 2.55 -5.30
C TYR A 61 3.63 1.68 -4.04
N ILE A 62 2.47 1.33 -3.48
CA ILE A 62 2.37 0.37 -2.37
C ILE A 62 3.01 -0.96 -2.75
N SER A 63 2.71 -1.49 -3.92
CA SER A 63 3.26 -2.78 -4.38
C SER A 63 4.77 -2.73 -4.57
N LEU A 64 5.30 -1.63 -5.12
CA LEU A 64 6.73 -1.45 -5.33
C LEU A 64 7.48 -1.34 -4.00
N THR A 65 7.00 -0.50 -3.08
CA THR A 65 7.65 -0.28 -1.79
C THR A 65 7.63 -1.53 -0.91
N ILE A 66 6.55 -2.31 -0.92
CA ILE A 66 6.50 -3.58 -0.18
C ILE A 66 7.45 -4.62 -0.79
N ASN A 67 7.59 -4.66 -2.12
CA ASN A 67 8.55 -5.54 -2.78
C ASN A 67 10.01 -5.14 -2.47
N GLU A 68 10.30 -3.84 -2.45
CA GLU A 68 11.63 -3.34 -2.07
C GLU A 68 11.93 -3.63 -0.61
N TRP A 69 10.97 -3.41 0.28
CA TRP A 69 11.09 -3.74 1.69
C TRP A 69 11.34 -5.24 1.92
N ASN A 70 10.60 -6.10 1.25
CA ASN A 70 10.78 -7.55 1.31
C ASN A 70 12.18 -7.97 0.82
N LYS A 71 12.67 -7.41 -0.28
CA LYS A 71 14.03 -7.70 -0.78
C LYS A 71 15.13 -7.26 0.20
N LYS A 72 14.91 -6.16 0.93
CA LYS A 72 15.86 -5.60 1.89
C LYS A 72 15.93 -6.43 3.17
N HIS A 73 14.77 -6.92 3.65
CA HIS A 73 14.65 -7.53 4.97
C HIS A 73 14.58 -9.07 4.93
N HIS A 74 14.22 -9.68 3.78
CA HIS A 74 14.03 -11.13 3.67
C HIS A 74 14.90 -11.74 2.58
N LYS A 75 15.68 -12.75 3.01
CA LYS A 75 16.53 -13.57 2.11
C LYS A 75 15.85 -14.88 1.69
N THR A 76 14.76 -15.27 2.34
CA THR A 76 14.02 -16.52 2.07
C THR A 76 12.55 -16.25 1.84
N SER A 77 11.90 -17.11 1.06
CA SER A 77 10.45 -17.03 0.76
C SER A 77 9.57 -17.74 1.79
N GLU A 78 10.13 -18.60 2.63
CA GLU A 78 9.38 -19.34 3.65
C GLU A 78 9.33 -18.54 4.94
N ARG A 79 8.12 -18.11 5.31
CA ARG A 79 7.84 -17.34 6.53
C ARG A 79 6.59 -17.90 7.20
N SER A 80 6.58 -17.91 8.52
CA SER A 80 5.37 -18.18 9.30
C SER A 80 4.38 -17.01 9.21
N ASP A 81 3.09 -17.28 9.47
CA ASP A 81 2.06 -16.25 9.51
C ASP A 81 2.41 -15.13 10.51
N ASP A 82 3.02 -15.48 11.61
CA ASP A 82 3.47 -14.54 12.64
C ASP A 82 4.58 -13.61 12.16
N GLU A 83 5.52 -14.13 11.38
CA GLU A 83 6.58 -13.33 10.76
C GLU A 83 6.00 -12.38 9.72
N MET A 84 5.03 -12.86 8.92
CA MET A 84 4.35 -12.01 7.92
C MET A 84 3.60 -10.85 8.57
N LEU A 85 2.95 -11.06 9.72
CA LEU A 85 2.28 -9.99 10.47
C LEU A 85 3.27 -8.98 11.04
N GLY A 86 4.40 -9.47 11.62
CA GLY A 86 5.48 -8.63 12.10
C GLY A 86 6.09 -7.76 11.01
N ASP A 87 6.30 -8.36 9.86
CA ASP A 87 6.80 -7.70 8.66
C ASP A 87 5.87 -6.59 8.18
N MET A 88 4.57 -6.85 8.18
CA MET A 88 3.57 -5.85 7.79
C MET A 88 3.62 -4.62 8.70
N PHE A 89 3.66 -4.79 10.03
CA PHE A 89 3.74 -3.67 10.95
C PHE A 89 5.08 -2.93 10.85
N SER A 90 6.17 -3.66 10.66
CA SER A 90 7.50 -3.08 10.47
C SER A 90 7.58 -2.28 9.17
N TYR A 91 7.01 -2.80 8.07
CA TYR A 91 6.87 -2.08 6.81
C TYR A 91 6.07 -0.79 6.97
N ILE A 92 4.90 -0.86 7.60
CA ILE A 92 4.05 0.32 7.83
C ILE A 92 4.81 1.37 8.66
N THR A 93 5.59 0.95 9.65
CA THR A 93 6.40 1.85 10.49
C THR A 93 7.50 2.53 9.67
N GLU A 94 8.20 1.79 8.81
CA GLU A 94 9.27 2.34 7.96
C GLU A 94 8.72 3.36 6.95
N TYR A 95 7.50 3.15 6.45
CA TYR A 95 6.82 4.05 5.50
C TYR A 95 5.74 4.93 6.14
N LYS A 96 5.87 5.22 7.44
CA LYS A 96 4.86 5.91 8.25
C LYS A 96 4.33 7.20 7.61
N ASP A 97 5.21 8.05 7.09
CA ASP A 97 4.82 9.34 6.51
C ASP A 97 3.91 9.18 5.28
N PHE A 98 4.17 8.16 4.46
CA PHE A 98 3.31 7.83 3.33
C PHE A 98 1.93 7.35 3.79
N PHE A 99 1.87 6.47 4.77
CA PHE A 99 0.59 5.96 5.28
C PHE A 99 -0.22 7.05 6.00
N LEU A 100 0.44 7.96 6.73
CA LEU A 100 -0.21 9.12 7.32
C LEU A 100 -0.76 10.07 6.23
N LEU A 101 0.00 10.29 5.17
CA LEU A 101 -0.48 11.07 4.02
C LEU A 101 -1.75 10.44 3.42
N LEU A 102 -1.79 9.12 3.20
CA LEU A 102 -2.99 8.45 2.70
C LEU A 102 -4.18 8.62 3.64
N LYS A 103 -3.97 8.50 4.94
CA LYS A 103 -5.02 8.72 5.95
C LYS A 103 -5.55 10.15 5.89
N ASP A 104 -4.67 11.15 5.89
CA ASP A 104 -5.04 12.57 5.88
C ASP A 104 -5.79 12.97 4.61
N ARG A 105 -5.52 12.28 3.50
CA ARG A 105 -6.20 12.48 2.21
C ARG A 105 -7.39 11.55 1.97
N LYS A 106 -7.87 10.83 3.01
CA LYS A 106 -9.01 9.91 2.95
C LYS A 106 -8.82 8.76 1.95
N LEU A 107 -7.57 8.36 1.71
CA LEU A 107 -7.19 7.29 0.78
C LEU A 107 -6.85 5.98 1.50
N PHE A 108 -7.13 5.90 2.80
CA PHE A 108 -6.78 4.74 3.61
C PHE A 108 -7.52 3.46 3.18
N TYR A 109 -8.65 3.60 2.48
CA TYR A 109 -9.36 2.47 1.87
C TYR A 109 -8.50 1.67 0.88
N LEU A 110 -7.50 2.29 0.21
CA LEU A 110 -6.57 1.60 -0.68
C LEU A 110 -5.72 0.57 0.07
N ILE A 111 -5.44 0.80 1.35
CA ILE A 111 -4.75 -0.17 2.20
C ILE A 111 -5.65 -1.36 2.50
N LYS A 112 -6.95 -1.11 2.75
CA LYS A 112 -7.95 -2.17 2.91
C LYS A 112 -8.02 -3.06 1.67
N ASP A 113 -8.11 -2.46 0.50
CA ASP A 113 -8.16 -3.18 -0.77
C ASP A 113 -6.90 -4.05 -0.96
N PHE A 114 -5.72 -3.51 -0.62
CA PHE A 114 -4.47 -4.25 -0.70
C PHE A 114 -4.44 -5.44 0.27
N ILE A 115 -4.86 -5.25 1.52
CA ILE A 115 -4.94 -6.32 2.53
C ILE A 115 -5.92 -7.40 2.08
N ILE A 116 -7.11 -7.01 1.60
CA ILE A 116 -8.13 -7.96 1.12
C ILE A 116 -7.63 -8.72 -0.12
N ALA A 117 -6.94 -8.06 -1.04
CA ALA A 117 -6.36 -8.73 -2.21
C ALA A 117 -5.32 -9.79 -1.83
N GLY A 118 -4.53 -9.54 -0.76
CA GLY A 118 -3.51 -10.47 -0.27
C GLY A 118 -4.04 -11.57 0.65
N LEU A 119 -4.84 -11.20 1.64
CA LEU A 119 -5.26 -12.07 2.75
C LEU A 119 -6.77 -12.41 2.73
N GLY A 120 -7.55 -11.76 1.90
CA GLY A 120 -8.99 -11.92 1.85
C GLY A 120 -9.46 -13.20 1.14
N PRO A 121 -10.79 -13.42 1.10
CA PRO A 121 -11.37 -14.60 0.49
C PRO A 121 -11.14 -14.64 -1.02
N LYS A 122 -10.92 -15.84 -1.55
CA LYS A 122 -10.81 -16.10 -2.99
C LYS A 122 -11.97 -16.96 -3.48
N ALA A 123 -12.32 -16.84 -4.76
CA ALA A 123 -13.48 -17.50 -5.33
C ALA A 123 -13.43 -19.04 -5.20
N GLU A 124 -12.23 -19.62 -5.20
CA GLU A 124 -11.99 -21.06 -5.08
C GLU A 124 -12.04 -21.59 -3.63
N TYR A 125 -12.16 -20.71 -2.62
CA TYR A 125 -12.18 -21.15 -1.22
C TYR A 125 -13.52 -21.79 -0.84
N PRO A 126 -13.52 -22.91 -0.09
CA PRO A 126 -14.71 -23.39 0.59
C PRO A 126 -15.28 -22.32 1.53
N ASN A 127 -16.60 -22.34 1.78
CA ASN A 127 -17.29 -21.31 2.54
C ASN A 127 -16.64 -20.99 3.89
N PHE A 128 -16.27 -21.98 4.68
CA PHE A 128 -15.63 -21.76 5.97
C PHE A 128 -14.28 -21.03 5.82
N THR A 129 -13.45 -21.45 4.88
CA THR A 129 -12.17 -20.82 4.58
C THR A 129 -12.36 -19.38 4.10
N ALA A 130 -13.35 -19.14 3.23
CA ALA A 130 -13.67 -17.81 2.75
C ALA A 130 -14.12 -16.88 3.88
N TYR A 131 -14.97 -17.36 4.80
CA TYR A 131 -15.42 -16.57 5.96
C TYR A 131 -14.27 -16.28 6.93
N THR A 132 -13.40 -17.24 7.17
CA THR A 132 -12.22 -17.07 8.01
C THR A 132 -11.23 -16.07 7.40
N ALA A 133 -10.96 -16.17 6.10
CA ALA A 133 -10.10 -15.21 5.40
C ALA A 133 -10.68 -13.79 5.44
N ALA A 134 -11.99 -13.64 5.22
CA ALA A 134 -12.67 -12.36 5.33
C ALA A 134 -12.55 -11.76 6.74
N PHE A 135 -12.77 -12.58 7.78
CA PHE A 135 -12.64 -12.16 9.18
C PHE A 135 -11.21 -11.69 9.49
N ILE A 136 -10.20 -12.47 9.11
CA ILE A 136 -8.79 -12.16 9.34
C ILE A 136 -8.40 -10.86 8.62
N ALA A 137 -8.68 -10.74 7.32
CA ALA A 137 -8.29 -9.59 6.54
C ALA A 137 -8.93 -8.28 7.06
N ASN A 138 -10.23 -8.31 7.38
CA ASN A 138 -10.90 -7.14 7.95
C ASN A 138 -10.46 -6.86 9.40
N GLY A 139 -10.15 -7.89 10.19
CA GLY A 139 -9.60 -7.73 11.54
C GLY A 139 -8.24 -7.05 11.52
N ILE A 140 -7.33 -7.49 10.65
CA ILE A 140 -6.00 -6.87 10.47
C ILE A 140 -6.14 -5.41 10.01
N TYR A 141 -7.00 -5.13 9.04
CA TYR A 141 -7.28 -3.76 8.64
C TYR A 141 -7.79 -2.91 9.80
N GLY A 142 -8.74 -3.42 10.59
CA GLY A 142 -9.28 -2.72 11.75
C GLY A 142 -8.21 -2.41 12.81
N TRP A 143 -7.26 -3.31 13.04
CA TRP A 143 -6.11 -3.08 13.93
C TRP A 143 -5.21 -1.96 13.40
N ILE A 144 -4.88 -1.97 12.13
CA ILE A 144 -4.07 -0.93 11.50
C ILE A 144 -4.80 0.42 11.58
N GLU A 145 -6.09 0.46 11.25
CA GLU A 145 -6.90 1.68 11.29
C GLU A 145 -6.95 2.27 12.71
N GLU A 146 -7.18 1.44 13.73
CA GLU A 146 -7.21 1.87 15.13
C GLU A 146 -5.83 2.34 15.61
N TRP A 147 -4.76 1.64 15.23
CA TRP A 147 -3.39 2.05 15.53
C TRP A 147 -3.07 3.45 14.98
N PHE A 148 -3.47 3.73 13.74
CA PHE A 148 -3.34 5.06 13.16
C PHE A 148 -4.21 6.11 13.86
N LYS A 149 -5.44 5.77 14.28
CA LYS A 149 -6.32 6.68 15.04
C LYS A 149 -5.70 7.09 16.38
N ARG A 150 -4.99 6.16 17.02
CA ARG A 150 -4.27 6.37 18.30
C ARG A 150 -2.88 7.01 18.13
N GLY A 151 -2.48 7.35 16.91
CA GLY A 151 -1.23 8.05 16.64
C GLY A 151 0.00 7.14 16.54
N MET A 152 -0.22 5.84 16.29
CA MET A 152 0.87 4.85 16.12
C MET A 152 1.86 4.90 17.32
N GLN A 153 1.35 4.80 18.55
CA GLN A 153 2.16 4.90 19.76
C GLN A 153 3.02 3.67 19.98
N GLU A 154 2.49 2.48 19.63
CA GLU A 154 3.20 1.22 19.71
C GLU A 154 4.15 1.06 18.51
N SER A 155 5.31 0.45 18.74
CA SER A 155 6.20 0.00 17.66
C SER A 155 5.58 -1.16 16.87
N GLY A 156 6.09 -1.42 15.67
CA GLY A 156 5.65 -2.57 14.86
C GLY A 156 5.83 -3.91 15.59
N GLU A 157 6.88 -4.05 16.40
CA GLU A 157 7.12 -5.23 17.21
C GLU A 157 6.08 -5.38 18.34
N GLU A 158 5.74 -4.28 19.03
CA GLU A 158 4.70 -4.29 20.06
C GLU A 158 3.33 -4.61 19.47
N MET A 159 2.98 -4.04 18.32
CA MET A 159 1.76 -4.37 17.60
C MET A 159 1.67 -5.86 17.26
N THR A 160 2.77 -6.45 16.83
CA THR A 160 2.86 -7.88 16.56
C THR A 160 2.63 -8.72 17.82
N LYS A 161 3.24 -8.34 18.95
CA LYS A 161 3.05 -9.02 20.24
C LYS A 161 1.60 -8.91 20.74
N LEU A 162 0.98 -7.75 20.62
CA LEU A 162 -0.42 -7.54 20.99
C LEU A 162 -1.35 -8.43 20.14
N LEU A 163 -1.10 -8.52 18.84
CA LEU A 163 -1.91 -9.34 17.93
C LEU A 163 -1.77 -10.84 18.23
N LYS A 164 -0.56 -11.32 18.59
CA LYS A 164 -0.31 -12.71 18.97
C LYS A 164 -0.97 -13.09 20.30
N ASN A 165 -0.96 -12.18 21.27
CA ASN A 165 -1.44 -12.42 22.62
C ASN A 165 -2.96 -12.20 22.77
N ARG A 166 -3.69 -11.96 21.68
CA ARG A 166 -5.13 -11.84 21.72
C ARG A 166 -5.76 -13.18 22.14
N ASN A 167 -6.37 -13.22 23.31
CA ASN A 167 -7.29 -14.28 23.73
C ASN A 167 -8.67 -13.95 23.16
N LEU A 168 -8.94 -14.32 21.90
CA LEU A 168 -10.24 -14.25 21.23
C LEU A 168 -10.91 -15.61 21.27
#